data_6804c18012b25a926e88c86e5d377e0b
#
_entry.id   6804c18012b25a926e88c86e5d377e0b
#
_cell.length_a   1.000
_cell.length_b   1.000
_cell.length_c   1.000
_cell.angle_alpha   90.00
_cell.angle_beta   90.00
_cell.angle_gamma   90.00
#
_symmetry.space_group_name_H-M   'P 1'
#
loop_
_entity.id
_entity.type
_entity.pdbx_description
1 polymer ?
#
loop_
_entity_poly.entity_id
_entity_poly.type
_entity_poly.pdbx_seq_one_letter_code
_entity_poly.pdbx_strand_id
1 'polypeptide(L)'
;MTTVPLTDVEDVELTLIARDVSDLLRAMLGPKGHPDAGSLIFPTMPLMGLVTEESFHYLSNAPQQSSLQPLPTLLFSRFGRAVTKTRARIKLFDDTDGGADGLVEILELAHSRSVEWFREPHRGPIRSLIRRFQPDLGIFFVGENLIASTHAVLPAMGITLNELKDFSSNDMERLVERSFAFSSEVGVYLGQLATFLHQLGKRVELQPEAPDIRDLRVSHNDFIGANVYRLALYSFRPNEARFVGAVIMALAHINAALYVLPRLLGVKSNLLLRFQLLTAYHAGKTLEASIPQILPPISEAERTVLRSRQVRNLCAHFGLRGAAQTAMAAEDPFGAALQSLISVSRSEVEAVVNQWLNTVSDLLTARLSKSSLAPCRAWLGSHS
;
A
#
# COMPACT_ATOMS: atom_id res chain seq x y z
N MET A 1 21.30 -16.00 -31.17
CA MET A 1 20.73 -14.65 -30.95
C MET A 1 21.82 -13.79 -30.32
N THR A 2 22.35 -12.83 -31.05
CA THR A 2 23.32 -11.86 -30.51
C THR A 2 22.54 -10.89 -29.62
N THR A 3 22.70 -11.01 -28.32
CA THR A 3 22.15 -10.07 -27.36
C THR A 3 22.84 -8.72 -27.53
N VAL A 4 22.09 -7.67 -27.80
CA VAL A 4 22.60 -6.28 -27.76
C VAL A 4 22.99 -6.01 -26.31
N PRO A 5 24.20 -5.47 -26.02
CA PRO A 5 24.60 -5.17 -24.65
C PRO A 5 23.66 -4.11 -24.04
N LEU A 6 23.34 -4.28 -22.74
CA LEU A 6 22.62 -3.27 -21.97
C LEU A 6 23.41 -1.95 -21.94
N THR A 7 22.71 -0.85 -21.95
CA THR A 7 23.32 0.44 -21.59
C THR A 7 23.63 0.45 -20.09
N ASP A 8 24.64 1.22 -19.64
CA ASP A 8 24.98 1.33 -18.22
C ASP A 8 23.78 1.76 -17.35
N VAL A 9 22.92 2.62 -17.90
CA VAL A 9 21.69 3.09 -17.22
C VAL A 9 20.70 1.95 -17.07
N GLU A 10 20.41 1.20 -18.15
CA GLU A 10 19.52 0.02 -18.08
C GLU A 10 20.04 -1.02 -17.10
N ASP A 11 21.34 -1.19 -17.02
CA ASP A 11 21.96 -2.14 -16.10
C ASP A 11 21.69 -1.79 -14.64
N VAL A 12 21.83 -0.52 -14.26
CA VAL A 12 21.55 -0.03 -12.92
C VAL A 12 20.06 -0.09 -12.61
N GLU A 13 19.19 0.34 -13.53
CA GLU A 13 17.73 0.33 -13.33
C GLU A 13 17.20 -1.09 -13.17
N LEU A 14 17.65 -2.05 -13.98
CA LEU A 14 17.32 -3.47 -13.85
C LEU A 14 17.83 -4.06 -12.52
N THR A 15 18.98 -3.60 -12.04
CA THR A 15 19.51 -4.01 -10.73
C THR A 15 18.60 -3.50 -9.60
N LEU A 16 18.09 -2.28 -9.68
CA LEU A 16 17.11 -1.77 -8.72
C LEU A 16 15.81 -2.56 -8.77
N ILE A 17 15.29 -2.86 -9.97
CA ILE A 17 14.11 -3.72 -10.13
C ILE A 17 14.33 -5.08 -9.48
N ALA A 18 15.49 -5.72 -9.72
CA ALA A 18 15.80 -7.03 -9.17
C ALA A 18 15.86 -7.03 -7.63
N ARG A 19 16.39 -5.96 -7.02
CA ARG A 19 16.39 -5.77 -5.57
C ARG A 19 14.97 -5.61 -5.02
N ASP A 20 14.16 -4.76 -5.64
CA ASP A 20 12.78 -4.54 -5.19
C ASP A 20 11.92 -5.80 -5.37
N VAL A 21 12.14 -6.59 -6.42
CA VAL A 21 11.49 -7.91 -6.59
C VAL A 21 11.91 -8.88 -5.49
N SER A 22 13.20 -8.92 -5.14
CA SER A 22 13.71 -9.77 -4.05
C SER A 22 13.11 -9.36 -2.70
N ASP A 23 13.06 -8.06 -2.41
CA ASP A 23 12.46 -7.52 -1.19
C ASP A 23 10.95 -7.84 -1.12
N LEU A 24 10.23 -7.68 -2.24
CA LEU A 24 8.83 -8.04 -2.31
C LEU A 24 8.60 -9.54 -2.09
N LEU A 25 9.39 -10.42 -2.73
CA LEU A 25 9.32 -11.86 -2.52
C LEU A 25 9.59 -12.23 -1.06
N ARG A 26 10.56 -11.57 -0.41
CA ARG A 26 10.83 -11.73 1.03
C ARG A 26 9.60 -11.37 1.87
N ALA A 27 8.93 -10.26 1.57
CA ALA A 27 7.73 -9.83 2.29
C ALA A 27 6.53 -10.75 2.07
N MET A 28 6.39 -11.33 0.87
CA MET A 28 5.27 -12.22 0.54
C MET A 28 5.48 -13.65 1.05
N LEU A 29 6.68 -14.18 0.93
CA LEU A 29 6.99 -15.58 1.24
C LEU A 29 7.51 -15.76 2.68
N GLY A 30 8.16 -14.74 3.24
CA GLY A 30 8.75 -14.80 4.56
C GLY A 30 7.77 -15.12 5.70
N PRO A 31 6.52 -14.63 5.67
CA PRO A 31 5.53 -14.99 6.67
C PRO A 31 5.01 -16.44 6.58
N LYS A 32 5.44 -17.23 5.61
CA LYS A 32 5.00 -18.63 5.48
C LYS A 32 5.25 -19.41 6.78
N GLY A 33 4.19 -19.99 7.32
CA GLY A 33 4.25 -20.70 8.60
C GLY A 33 4.04 -19.82 9.85
N HIS A 34 3.98 -18.51 9.70
CA HIS A 34 3.59 -17.60 10.77
C HIS A 34 2.07 -17.69 11.03
N PRO A 35 1.60 -17.70 12.30
CA PRO A 35 0.16 -17.80 12.60
C PRO A 35 -0.67 -16.66 11.97
N ASP A 36 -0.09 -15.47 11.86
CA ASP A 36 -0.76 -14.29 11.31
C ASP A 36 -0.38 -14.01 9.84
N ALA A 37 0.14 -15.00 9.11
CA ALA A 37 0.60 -14.81 7.73
C ALA A 37 -0.45 -14.17 6.83
N GLY A 38 -1.72 -14.60 6.94
CA GLY A 38 -2.83 -14.05 6.17
C GLY A 38 -3.06 -12.55 6.43
N SER A 39 -2.94 -12.13 7.68
CA SER A 39 -3.12 -10.73 8.06
C SER A 39 -1.93 -9.84 7.69
N LEU A 40 -0.73 -10.41 7.67
CA LEU A 40 0.50 -9.71 7.27
C LEU A 40 0.57 -9.42 5.77
N ILE A 41 -0.26 -10.08 4.95
CA ILE A 41 -0.33 -9.81 3.51
C ILE A 41 -0.98 -8.43 3.22
N PHE A 42 -1.94 -7.98 4.03
CA PHE A 42 -2.67 -6.73 3.77
C PHE A 42 -1.76 -5.51 3.63
N PRO A 43 -0.81 -5.24 4.55
CA PRO A 43 0.12 -4.12 4.40
C PRO A 43 1.10 -4.28 3.22
N THR A 44 1.27 -5.49 2.65
CA THR A 44 2.15 -5.71 1.48
C THR A 44 1.44 -5.50 0.14
N MET A 45 0.11 -5.50 0.11
CA MET A 45 -0.66 -5.37 -1.14
C MET A 45 -0.32 -4.11 -1.95
N PRO A 46 -0.15 -2.92 -1.36
CA PRO A 46 0.28 -1.74 -2.11
C PRO A 46 1.66 -1.90 -2.75
N LEU A 47 2.58 -2.64 -2.10
CA LEU A 47 3.90 -2.94 -2.64
C LEU A 47 3.83 -3.89 -3.83
N MET A 48 2.94 -4.89 -3.79
CA MET A 48 2.69 -5.77 -4.93
C MET A 48 2.29 -4.94 -6.15
N GLY A 49 1.34 -4.01 -5.98
CA GLY A 49 0.94 -3.09 -7.03
C GLY A 49 2.10 -2.23 -7.54
N LEU A 50 2.88 -1.65 -6.62
CA LEU A 50 4.00 -0.78 -6.99
C LEU A 50 5.05 -1.51 -7.83
N VAL A 51 5.56 -2.64 -7.34
CA VAL A 51 6.66 -3.36 -8.00
C VAL A 51 6.19 -3.96 -9.33
N THR A 52 5.03 -4.58 -9.34
CA THR A 52 4.56 -5.28 -10.55
C THR A 52 4.19 -4.31 -11.67
N GLU A 53 3.48 -3.23 -11.34
CA GLU A 53 3.08 -2.26 -12.36
C GLU A 53 4.25 -1.46 -12.90
N GLU A 54 5.09 -0.95 -12.01
CA GLU A 54 6.17 -0.09 -12.44
C GLU A 54 7.24 -0.86 -13.22
N SER A 55 7.53 -2.11 -12.83
CA SER A 55 8.40 -2.97 -13.64
C SER A 55 7.79 -3.28 -15.00
N PHE A 56 6.47 -3.54 -15.04
CA PHE A 56 5.75 -3.73 -16.29
C PHE A 56 5.83 -2.51 -17.20
N HIS A 57 5.55 -1.32 -16.68
CA HIS A 57 5.63 -0.08 -17.45
C HIS A 57 7.05 0.20 -17.92
N TYR A 58 8.05 0.01 -17.06
CA TYR A 58 9.44 0.18 -17.42
C TYR A 58 9.80 -0.70 -18.61
N LEU A 59 9.52 -1.99 -18.52
CA LEU A 59 9.86 -2.97 -19.55
C LEU A 59 9.05 -2.77 -20.84
N SER A 60 7.77 -2.39 -20.74
CA SER A 60 6.90 -2.15 -21.90
C SER A 60 7.29 -0.91 -22.71
N ASN A 61 7.89 0.08 -22.06
CA ASN A 61 8.34 1.32 -22.68
C ASN A 61 9.81 1.26 -23.14
N ALA A 62 10.47 0.10 -23.00
CA ALA A 62 11.83 -0.07 -23.48
C ALA A 62 11.91 0.16 -24.99
N PRO A 63 12.94 0.88 -25.49
CA PRO A 63 13.12 1.10 -26.91
C PRO A 63 13.15 -0.21 -27.70
N GLN A 64 12.58 -0.23 -28.90
CA GLN A 64 12.55 -1.44 -29.74
C GLN A 64 13.94 -2.02 -30.08
N GLN A 65 14.99 -1.22 -29.95
CA GLN A 65 16.38 -1.61 -30.15
C GLN A 65 17.08 -2.06 -28.87
N SER A 66 16.39 -2.02 -27.73
CA SER A 66 16.94 -2.42 -26.45
C SER A 66 17.07 -3.95 -26.38
N SER A 67 18.05 -4.42 -25.62
CA SER A 67 18.21 -5.84 -25.29
C SER A 67 17.06 -6.43 -24.48
N LEU A 68 16.14 -5.56 -24.02
CA LEU A 68 14.95 -5.92 -23.26
C LEU A 68 13.81 -6.49 -24.13
N GLN A 69 13.98 -6.60 -25.43
CA GLN A 69 13.01 -7.20 -26.36
C GLN A 69 13.45 -8.60 -26.81
N PRO A 70 12.54 -9.57 -26.98
CA PRO A 70 11.10 -9.53 -26.71
C PRO A 70 10.76 -9.97 -25.28
N LEU A 71 9.98 -9.17 -24.59
CA LEU A 71 9.36 -9.58 -23.34
C LEU A 71 8.41 -10.75 -23.57
N PRO A 72 8.25 -11.67 -22.59
CA PRO A 72 7.26 -12.72 -22.67
C PRO A 72 5.86 -12.13 -22.86
N THR A 73 5.34 -12.20 -24.07
CA THR A 73 4.08 -11.57 -24.50
C THR A 73 2.82 -12.14 -23.82
N LEU A 74 2.92 -13.29 -23.14
CA LEU A 74 1.79 -14.01 -22.55
C LEU A 74 1.13 -13.34 -21.34
N LEU A 75 1.79 -12.38 -20.70
CA LEU A 75 1.32 -11.75 -19.47
C LEU A 75 0.53 -10.48 -19.66
N PHE A 76 0.71 -9.80 -20.76
CA PHE A 76 0.36 -8.40 -20.88
C PHE A 76 -1.14 -8.10 -21.00
N SER A 77 -1.94 -8.99 -21.54
CA SER A 77 -3.35 -8.71 -21.77
C SER A 77 -4.25 -8.87 -20.54
N ARG A 78 -3.92 -9.80 -19.64
CA ARG A 78 -4.70 -10.03 -18.41
C ARG A 78 -4.13 -9.25 -17.24
N PHE A 79 -2.82 -9.29 -17.07
CA PHE A 79 -2.09 -8.66 -15.99
C PHE A 79 -2.16 -7.13 -16.06
N GLY A 80 -2.01 -6.51 -17.23
CA GLY A 80 -2.09 -5.07 -17.40
C GLY A 80 -3.38 -4.44 -16.85
N ARG A 81 -4.52 -5.13 -16.97
CA ARG A 81 -5.79 -4.64 -16.42
C ARG A 81 -5.88 -4.76 -14.90
N ALA A 82 -5.35 -5.83 -14.32
CA ALA A 82 -5.34 -6.01 -12.86
C ALA A 82 -4.36 -5.03 -12.21
N VAL A 83 -3.19 -4.86 -12.79
CA VAL A 83 -2.10 -4.03 -12.26
C VAL A 83 -2.38 -2.54 -12.40
N THR A 84 -2.89 -2.07 -13.54
CA THR A 84 -3.28 -0.66 -13.71
C THR A 84 -4.31 -0.23 -12.65
N LYS A 85 -5.18 -1.15 -12.24
CA LYS A 85 -6.14 -0.91 -11.17
C LYS A 85 -5.50 -0.85 -9.78
N THR A 86 -4.40 -1.56 -9.56
CA THR A 86 -3.68 -1.58 -8.27
C THR A 86 -2.79 -0.36 -8.07
N ARG A 87 -2.32 0.27 -9.15
CA ARG A 87 -1.51 1.51 -9.12
C ARG A 87 -2.22 2.68 -8.45
N ALA A 88 -3.50 2.81 -8.74
CA ALA A 88 -4.33 3.80 -8.07
C ALA A 88 -4.21 3.73 -6.54
N ARG A 89 -3.62 2.69 -5.96
CA ARG A 89 -3.67 2.38 -4.52
C ARG A 89 -2.56 3.00 -3.68
N ILE A 90 -1.36 3.17 -4.20
CA ILE A 90 -0.37 4.00 -3.52
C ILE A 90 -0.68 5.48 -3.73
N LYS A 91 -1.25 5.79 -4.88
CA LYS A 91 -1.77 7.11 -5.21
C LYS A 91 -3.20 7.34 -4.68
N LEU A 92 -3.67 6.54 -3.74
CA LEU A 92 -5.04 6.45 -3.21
C LEU A 92 -5.78 7.77 -3.11
N PHE A 93 -5.04 8.83 -2.98
CA PHE A 93 -5.55 10.15 -2.70
C PHE A 93 -5.38 11.12 -3.87
N ASP A 94 -4.45 10.84 -4.79
CA ASP A 94 -4.11 11.76 -5.89
C ASP A 94 -4.76 11.40 -7.24
N ASP A 95 -5.05 10.13 -7.48
CA ASP A 95 -5.53 9.61 -8.79
C ASP A 95 -6.95 9.02 -8.73
N THR A 96 -7.65 9.14 -7.62
CA THR A 96 -9.09 8.87 -7.60
C THR A 96 -9.78 10.02 -8.33
N ASP A 97 -10.62 9.70 -9.31
CA ASP A 97 -11.52 10.67 -9.89
C ASP A 97 -12.28 11.37 -8.75
N GLY A 98 -12.06 12.69 -8.57
CA GLY A 98 -12.62 13.43 -7.44
C GLY A 98 -11.72 13.57 -6.21
N GLY A 99 -10.45 13.10 -6.22
CA GLY A 99 -9.50 13.29 -5.11
C GLY A 99 -9.96 12.70 -3.77
N ALA A 100 -9.92 13.47 -2.67
CA ALA A 100 -10.34 13.01 -1.35
C ALA A 100 -11.82 12.65 -1.29
N ASP A 101 -12.68 13.34 -2.01
CA ASP A 101 -14.12 13.06 -2.06
C ASP A 101 -14.40 11.77 -2.81
N GLY A 102 -13.71 11.49 -3.91
CA GLY A 102 -13.80 10.21 -4.61
C GLY A 102 -13.35 9.02 -3.76
N LEU A 103 -12.33 9.20 -2.92
CA LEU A 103 -11.93 8.15 -1.97
C LEU A 103 -13.02 7.92 -0.91
N VAL A 104 -13.63 8.99 -0.39
CA VAL A 104 -14.74 8.87 0.56
C VAL A 104 -15.90 8.09 -0.07
N GLU A 105 -16.29 8.42 -1.30
CA GLU A 105 -17.33 7.69 -2.03
C GLU A 105 -17.02 6.19 -2.17
N ILE A 106 -15.77 5.84 -2.50
CA ILE A 106 -15.33 4.44 -2.58
C ILE A 106 -15.45 3.74 -1.23
N LEU A 107 -15.02 4.38 -0.14
CA LEU A 107 -15.05 3.78 1.19
C LEU A 107 -16.48 3.66 1.74
N GLU A 108 -17.35 4.63 1.49
CA GLU A 108 -18.77 4.58 1.85
C GLU A 108 -19.48 3.45 1.09
N LEU A 109 -19.18 3.29 -0.18
CA LEU A 109 -19.72 2.20 -0.98
C LEU A 109 -19.16 0.85 -0.54
N ALA A 110 -17.86 0.75 -0.24
CA ALA A 110 -17.25 -0.45 0.32
C ALA A 110 -17.90 -0.83 1.65
N HIS A 111 -18.16 0.16 2.53
CA HIS A 111 -18.91 -0.05 3.77
C HIS A 111 -20.33 -0.56 3.49
N SER A 112 -21.07 0.09 2.60
CA SER A 112 -22.43 -0.32 2.24
C SER A 112 -22.47 -1.74 1.73
N ARG A 113 -21.53 -2.13 0.85
CA ARG A 113 -21.42 -3.50 0.34
C ARG A 113 -21.00 -4.50 1.40
N SER A 114 -20.09 -4.14 2.30
CA SER A 114 -19.72 -5.00 3.43
C SER A 114 -20.93 -5.30 4.32
N VAL A 115 -21.79 -4.30 4.56
CA VAL A 115 -23.06 -4.50 5.28
C VAL A 115 -23.97 -5.51 4.55
N GLU A 116 -24.04 -5.44 3.24
CA GLU A 116 -24.82 -6.40 2.44
C GLU A 116 -24.23 -7.81 2.50
N TRP A 117 -22.92 -7.94 2.39
CA TRP A 117 -22.25 -9.23 2.23
C TRP A 117 -22.07 -9.97 3.55
N PHE A 118 -21.66 -9.27 4.59
CA PHE A 118 -21.31 -9.90 5.87
C PHE A 118 -22.48 -10.00 6.84
N ARG A 119 -23.58 -9.28 6.61
CA ARG A 119 -24.79 -9.40 7.42
C ARG A 119 -25.79 -10.32 6.76
N GLU A 120 -26.06 -11.46 7.40
CA GLU A 120 -27.02 -12.42 6.92
C GLU A 120 -28.39 -11.77 6.65
N PRO A 121 -29.07 -12.15 5.53
CA PRO A 121 -30.40 -11.67 5.23
C PRO A 121 -31.40 -12.27 6.21
N HIS A 122 -31.72 -11.61 7.28
CA HIS A 122 -32.71 -12.04 8.24
C HIS A 122 -34.13 -11.64 7.79
N ARG A 123 -35.02 -12.61 7.71
CA ARG A 123 -36.44 -12.37 7.46
C ARG A 123 -37.16 -12.14 8.79
N GLY A 124 -37.95 -11.07 8.87
CA GLY A 124 -38.74 -10.70 10.03
C GLY A 124 -38.16 -9.58 10.91
N PRO A 125 -39.01 -8.90 11.70
CA PRO A 125 -38.63 -7.68 12.42
C PRO A 125 -37.54 -7.89 13.50
N ILE A 126 -37.62 -8.98 14.23
CA ILE A 126 -36.63 -9.33 15.27
C ILE A 126 -35.29 -9.65 14.63
N ARG A 127 -35.28 -10.42 13.56
CA ARG A 127 -34.03 -10.75 12.84
C ARG A 127 -33.41 -9.54 12.15
N SER A 128 -34.24 -8.62 11.65
CA SER A 128 -33.77 -7.33 11.11
C SER A 128 -33.12 -6.47 12.19
N LEU A 129 -33.59 -6.55 13.43
CA LEU A 129 -32.97 -5.86 14.56
C LEU A 129 -31.59 -6.47 14.88
N ILE A 130 -31.50 -7.81 14.94
CA ILE A 130 -30.24 -8.53 15.20
C ILE A 130 -29.20 -8.18 14.13
N ARG A 131 -29.59 -8.08 12.85
CA ARG A 131 -28.70 -7.70 11.74
C ARG A 131 -27.95 -6.38 12.00
N ARG A 132 -28.55 -5.43 12.70
CA ARG A 132 -27.93 -4.13 13.03
C ARG A 132 -26.75 -4.26 13.99
N PHE A 133 -26.65 -5.36 14.72
CA PHE A 133 -25.59 -5.63 15.68
C PHE A 133 -24.51 -6.60 15.13
N GLN A 134 -24.66 -7.08 13.90
CA GLN A 134 -23.62 -7.92 13.29
C GLN A 134 -22.44 -7.05 12.84
N PRO A 135 -21.20 -7.45 13.16
CA PRO A 135 -19.99 -6.79 12.68
C PRO A 135 -19.90 -6.86 11.15
N ASP A 136 -19.38 -5.79 10.55
CA ASP A 136 -19.15 -5.66 9.11
C ASP A 136 -17.83 -4.96 8.78
N LEU A 137 -17.04 -4.61 9.80
CA LEU A 137 -15.75 -3.96 9.67
C LEU A 137 -14.72 -4.68 10.53
N GLY A 138 -13.77 -5.36 9.91
CA GLY A 138 -12.59 -5.87 10.56
C GLY A 138 -11.47 -4.82 10.57
N ILE A 139 -10.85 -4.62 11.74
CA ILE A 139 -9.68 -3.76 11.90
C ILE A 139 -8.54 -4.58 12.47
N PHE A 140 -7.36 -4.47 11.86
CA PHE A 140 -6.16 -5.21 12.19
C PHE A 140 -5.14 -4.32 12.89
N PHE A 141 -4.49 -4.85 13.92
CA PHE A 141 -3.54 -4.13 14.75
C PHE A 141 -2.24 -4.91 14.96
N VAL A 142 -1.12 -4.19 15.04
CA VAL A 142 0.12 -4.67 15.62
C VAL A 142 0.38 -3.89 16.91
N GLY A 143 0.32 -4.56 18.05
CA GLY A 143 0.20 -3.88 19.32
C GLY A 143 -1.05 -3.01 19.36
N GLU A 144 -0.89 -1.69 19.54
CA GLU A 144 -1.98 -0.72 19.49
C GLU A 144 -2.12 -0.02 18.13
N ASN A 145 -1.22 -0.30 17.20
CA ASN A 145 -1.15 0.38 15.92
C ASN A 145 -2.08 -0.27 14.89
N LEU A 146 -3.04 0.48 14.40
CA LEU A 146 -3.94 0.08 13.32
C LEU A 146 -3.12 -0.06 12.01
N ILE A 147 -3.11 -1.25 11.40
CA ILE A 147 -2.31 -1.53 10.19
C ILE A 147 -3.13 -1.86 8.94
N ALA A 148 -4.39 -2.21 9.10
CA ALA A 148 -5.29 -2.49 7.98
C ALA A 148 -6.75 -2.44 8.43
N SER A 149 -7.67 -2.30 7.46
CA SER A 149 -9.10 -2.50 7.68
C SER A 149 -9.72 -3.20 6.47
N THR A 150 -10.79 -3.98 6.68
CA THR A 150 -11.46 -4.72 5.59
C THR A 150 -12.04 -3.78 4.53
N HIS A 151 -12.51 -2.60 4.91
CA HIS A 151 -13.02 -1.61 3.95
C HIS A 151 -11.91 -1.04 3.04
N ALA A 152 -10.67 -0.98 3.54
CA ALA A 152 -9.52 -0.55 2.74
C ALA A 152 -8.99 -1.65 1.81
N VAL A 153 -9.28 -2.92 2.10
CA VAL A 153 -8.82 -4.05 1.26
C VAL A 153 -9.45 -4.03 -0.13
N LEU A 154 -10.73 -3.72 -0.25
CA LEU A 154 -11.42 -3.65 -1.54
C LEU A 154 -10.74 -2.66 -2.50
N PRO A 155 -10.55 -1.42 -2.09
CA PRO A 155 -9.70 -0.54 -2.86
C PRO A 155 -8.28 -1.13 -3.08
N ALA A 156 -7.60 -1.69 -2.13
CA ALA A 156 -6.25 -2.24 -2.30
C ALA A 156 -6.17 -3.40 -3.32
N MET A 157 -7.26 -4.11 -3.58
CA MET A 157 -7.37 -5.12 -4.64
C MET A 157 -7.66 -4.55 -6.04
N GLY A 158 -7.64 -3.24 -6.21
CA GLY A 158 -7.90 -2.62 -7.50
C GLY A 158 -9.37 -2.57 -7.92
N ILE A 159 -10.31 -2.80 -7.00
CA ILE A 159 -11.74 -2.72 -7.29
C ILE A 159 -12.14 -1.25 -7.44
N THR A 160 -12.65 -0.90 -8.60
CA THR A 160 -13.07 0.47 -8.91
C THR A 160 -14.45 0.78 -8.34
N LEU A 161 -14.76 2.08 -8.24
CA LEU A 161 -16.08 2.56 -7.80
C LEU A 161 -17.23 1.96 -8.67
N ASN A 162 -17.04 1.92 -9.99
CA ASN A 162 -18.06 1.37 -10.88
C ASN A 162 -18.26 -0.13 -10.64
N GLU A 163 -17.18 -0.89 -10.48
CA GLU A 163 -17.27 -2.30 -10.15
C GLU A 163 -17.97 -2.53 -8.80
N LEU A 164 -17.71 -1.71 -7.79
CA LEU A 164 -18.42 -1.79 -6.50
C LEU A 164 -19.91 -1.50 -6.63
N LYS A 165 -20.29 -0.56 -7.50
CA LYS A 165 -21.71 -0.27 -7.78
C LYS A 165 -22.45 -1.45 -8.41
N ASP A 166 -21.75 -2.22 -9.24
CA ASP A 166 -22.30 -3.39 -9.95
C ASP A 166 -22.31 -4.67 -9.10
N PHE A 167 -21.59 -4.72 -7.97
CA PHE A 167 -21.62 -5.89 -7.08
C PHE A 167 -22.91 -5.99 -6.30
N SER A 168 -23.51 -7.18 -6.33
CA SER A 168 -24.68 -7.56 -5.52
C SER A 168 -24.26 -8.42 -4.31
N SER A 169 -25.23 -8.73 -3.43
CA SER A 169 -25.01 -9.63 -2.29
C SER A 169 -24.54 -11.04 -2.66
N ASN A 170 -24.78 -11.44 -3.93
CA ASN A 170 -24.36 -12.76 -4.44
C ASN A 170 -22.92 -12.75 -5.01
N ASP A 171 -22.26 -11.62 -5.03
CA ASP A 171 -20.93 -11.47 -5.66
C ASP A 171 -19.75 -11.62 -4.68
N MET A 172 -20.01 -12.01 -3.41
CA MET A 172 -18.95 -12.29 -2.44
C MET A 172 -18.00 -13.40 -2.94
N GLU A 173 -18.57 -14.46 -3.51
CA GLU A 173 -17.80 -15.57 -4.10
C GLU A 173 -16.87 -15.04 -5.21
N ARG A 174 -17.37 -14.17 -6.08
CA ARG A 174 -16.57 -13.49 -7.11
C ARG A 174 -15.50 -12.58 -6.54
N LEU A 175 -15.72 -11.95 -5.39
CA LEU A 175 -14.70 -11.13 -4.73
C LEU A 175 -13.56 -12.00 -4.20
N VAL A 176 -13.88 -13.14 -3.59
CA VAL A 176 -12.90 -14.12 -3.13
C VAL A 176 -12.11 -14.69 -4.31
N GLU A 177 -12.81 -15.11 -5.38
CA GLU A 177 -12.19 -15.58 -6.63
C GLU A 177 -11.24 -14.51 -7.22
N ARG A 178 -11.66 -13.23 -7.22
CA ARG A 178 -10.82 -12.12 -7.69
C ARG A 178 -9.58 -11.91 -6.84
N SER A 179 -9.69 -12.07 -5.54
CA SER A 179 -8.54 -11.95 -4.63
C SER A 179 -7.52 -13.06 -4.88
N PHE A 180 -7.99 -14.28 -5.08
CA PHE A 180 -7.14 -15.42 -5.48
C PHE A 180 -6.53 -15.22 -6.87
N ALA A 181 -7.32 -14.80 -7.85
CA ALA A 181 -6.86 -14.51 -9.20
C ALA A 181 -5.78 -13.41 -9.19
N PHE A 182 -6.00 -12.32 -8.46
CA PHE A 182 -5.01 -11.25 -8.30
C PHE A 182 -3.70 -11.77 -7.71
N SER A 183 -3.77 -12.52 -6.61
CA SER A 183 -2.56 -13.07 -5.97
C SER A 183 -1.82 -14.05 -6.88
N SER A 184 -2.56 -14.89 -7.61
CA SER A 184 -2.00 -15.82 -8.58
C SER A 184 -1.34 -15.08 -9.75
N GLU A 185 -1.99 -14.06 -10.31
CA GLU A 185 -1.46 -13.26 -11.42
C GLU A 185 -0.19 -12.50 -11.01
N VAL A 186 -0.17 -11.93 -9.80
CA VAL A 186 1.04 -11.29 -9.23
C VAL A 186 2.17 -12.31 -9.10
N GLY A 187 1.88 -13.49 -8.56
CA GLY A 187 2.89 -14.55 -8.38
C GLY A 187 3.47 -15.02 -9.71
N VAL A 188 2.63 -15.25 -10.72
CA VAL A 188 3.06 -15.65 -12.07
C VAL A 188 3.92 -14.56 -12.71
N TYR A 189 3.50 -13.29 -12.60
CA TYR A 189 4.27 -12.18 -13.14
C TYR A 189 5.64 -12.06 -12.48
N LEU A 190 5.71 -12.10 -11.15
CA LEU A 190 6.97 -12.01 -10.41
C LEU A 190 7.92 -13.16 -10.77
N GLY A 191 7.40 -14.39 -10.93
CA GLY A 191 8.18 -15.54 -11.37
C GLY A 191 8.78 -15.33 -12.77
N GLN A 192 8.01 -14.80 -13.70
CA GLN A 192 8.50 -14.53 -15.06
C GLN A 192 9.45 -13.35 -15.11
N LEU A 193 9.17 -12.29 -14.34
CA LEU A 193 10.07 -11.15 -14.19
C LEU A 193 11.41 -11.58 -13.60
N ALA A 194 11.41 -12.42 -12.57
CA ALA A 194 12.62 -12.96 -11.97
C ALA A 194 13.43 -13.80 -12.97
N THR A 195 12.76 -14.63 -13.77
CA THR A 195 13.39 -15.43 -14.83
C THR A 195 14.01 -14.53 -15.89
N PHE A 196 13.30 -13.51 -16.33
CA PHE A 196 13.78 -12.53 -17.30
C PHE A 196 15.00 -11.77 -16.79
N LEU A 197 14.94 -11.25 -15.56
CA LEU A 197 16.06 -10.56 -14.92
C LEU A 197 17.29 -11.47 -14.78
N HIS A 198 17.08 -12.73 -14.43
CA HIS A 198 18.17 -13.72 -14.38
C HIS A 198 18.84 -13.95 -15.74
N GLN A 199 18.07 -14.02 -16.83
CA GLN A 199 18.60 -14.12 -18.20
C GLN A 199 19.44 -12.91 -18.59
N LEU A 200 19.17 -11.74 -18.01
CA LEU A 200 19.96 -10.51 -18.17
C LEU A 200 21.14 -10.41 -17.18
N GLY A 201 21.45 -11.48 -16.46
CA GLY A 201 22.53 -11.52 -15.47
C GLY A 201 22.22 -10.79 -14.16
N LYS A 202 20.95 -10.41 -13.91
CA LYS A 202 20.53 -9.78 -12.65
C LYS A 202 20.18 -10.83 -11.63
N ARG A 203 20.67 -10.64 -10.41
CA ARG A 203 20.38 -11.56 -9.29
C ARG A 203 19.06 -11.18 -8.62
N VAL A 204 18.08 -12.07 -8.72
CA VAL A 204 16.86 -12.04 -7.91
C VAL A 204 16.93 -13.16 -6.87
N GLU A 205 16.70 -12.83 -5.63
CA GLU A 205 16.70 -13.78 -4.52
C GLU A 205 15.32 -14.43 -4.41
N LEU A 206 15.19 -15.63 -4.99
CA LEU A 206 13.93 -16.38 -5.03
C LEU A 206 13.59 -17.07 -3.70
N GLN A 207 14.60 -17.31 -2.85
CA GLN A 207 14.46 -17.86 -1.51
C GLN A 207 15.14 -16.94 -0.51
N PRO A 208 14.59 -15.75 -0.29
CA PRO A 208 15.17 -14.79 0.63
C PRO A 208 15.18 -15.34 2.06
N GLU A 209 16.15 -14.92 2.85
CA GLU A 209 16.19 -15.22 4.26
C GLU A 209 14.87 -14.78 4.91
N ALA A 210 14.30 -15.66 5.73
CA ALA A 210 13.04 -15.39 6.39
C ALA A 210 13.16 -14.14 7.30
N PRO A 211 12.23 -13.19 7.22
CA PRO A 211 12.24 -12.02 8.07
C PRO A 211 12.07 -12.43 9.54
N ASP A 212 12.72 -11.71 10.44
CA ASP A 212 12.51 -11.93 11.88
C ASP A 212 11.22 -11.25 12.33
N ILE A 213 10.14 -12.02 12.24
CA ILE A 213 8.78 -11.59 12.57
C ILE A 213 8.16 -12.46 13.68
N ARG A 214 8.97 -13.28 14.37
CA ARG A 214 8.48 -14.25 15.36
C ARG A 214 7.69 -13.62 16.52
N ASP A 215 8.03 -12.41 16.89
CA ASP A 215 7.36 -11.58 17.91
C ASP A 215 6.26 -10.67 17.36
N LEU A 216 6.14 -10.57 16.05
CA LEU A 216 5.09 -9.77 15.40
C LEU A 216 3.75 -10.51 15.56
N ARG A 217 2.81 -9.90 16.26
CA ARG A 217 1.46 -10.43 16.43
C ARG A 217 0.45 -9.47 15.85
N VAL A 218 -0.46 -10.02 15.03
CA VAL A 218 -1.59 -9.27 14.50
C VAL A 218 -2.84 -9.67 15.24
N SER A 219 -3.41 -8.74 15.97
CA SER A 219 -4.77 -8.88 16.49
C SER A 219 -5.77 -8.28 15.51
N HIS A 220 -6.95 -8.85 15.42
CA HIS A 220 -8.05 -8.24 14.69
C HIS A 220 -9.29 -8.16 15.58
N ASN A 221 -10.08 -7.13 15.36
CA ASN A 221 -11.36 -6.94 16.02
C ASN A 221 -12.40 -6.62 14.96
N ASP A 222 -13.57 -7.23 15.13
CA ASP A 222 -14.71 -6.99 14.27
C ASP A 222 -15.63 -5.94 14.90
N PHE A 223 -15.97 -4.94 14.13
CA PHE A 223 -16.79 -3.80 14.55
C PHE A 223 -18.03 -3.65 13.68
N ILE A 224 -19.02 -2.98 14.24
CA ILE A 224 -20.10 -2.41 13.45
C ILE A 224 -19.58 -1.11 12.85
N GLY A 225 -19.29 -1.10 11.54
CA GLY A 225 -18.68 0.03 10.86
C GLY A 225 -19.45 1.35 11.06
N ALA A 226 -20.78 1.29 11.00
CA ALA A 226 -21.63 2.44 11.28
C ALA A 226 -21.40 3.05 12.68
N ASN A 227 -21.08 2.21 13.69
CA ASN A 227 -20.77 2.71 15.04
C ASN A 227 -19.37 3.34 15.08
N VAL A 228 -18.37 2.72 14.44
CA VAL A 228 -17.02 3.28 14.37
C VAL A 228 -17.06 4.66 13.72
N TYR A 229 -17.68 4.77 12.56
CA TYR A 229 -17.77 6.05 11.84
C TYR A 229 -18.59 7.08 12.59
N ARG A 230 -19.69 6.70 13.22
CA ARG A 230 -20.50 7.59 14.03
C ARG A 230 -19.76 8.10 15.27
N LEU A 231 -19.05 7.22 15.98
CA LEU A 231 -18.29 7.62 17.18
C LEU A 231 -17.11 8.52 16.80
N ALA A 232 -16.53 8.33 15.64
CA ALA A 232 -15.51 9.23 15.11
C ALA A 232 -16.04 10.66 14.90
N LEU A 233 -17.36 10.86 14.65
CA LEU A 233 -17.95 12.19 14.53
C LEU A 233 -17.72 13.07 15.76
N TYR A 234 -17.63 12.50 16.95
CA TYR A 234 -17.36 13.28 18.17
C TYR A 234 -15.94 13.83 18.25
N SER A 235 -14.99 13.26 17.51
CA SER A 235 -13.61 13.70 17.45
C SER A 235 -13.30 14.60 16.27
N PHE A 236 -14.19 14.65 15.30
CA PHE A 236 -14.02 15.42 14.07
C PHE A 236 -15.09 16.50 14.01
N ARG A 237 -14.76 17.62 13.38
CA ARG A 237 -15.76 18.64 13.07
C ARG A 237 -16.77 18.06 12.06
N PRO A 238 -18.01 18.56 12.00
CA PRO A 238 -19.03 18.01 11.09
C PRO A 238 -18.60 17.93 9.63
N ASN A 239 -17.83 18.89 9.15
CA ASN A 239 -17.28 18.91 7.79
C ASN A 239 -16.11 17.95 7.57
N GLU A 240 -15.47 17.48 8.63
CA GLU A 240 -14.34 16.53 8.60
C GLU A 240 -14.81 15.10 8.75
N ALA A 241 -15.94 14.89 9.39
CA ALA A 241 -16.46 13.58 9.75
C ALA A 241 -16.59 12.63 8.55
N ARG A 242 -16.91 13.16 7.38
CA ARG A 242 -16.98 12.38 6.14
C ARG A 242 -15.63 11.77 5.73
N PHE A 243 -14.51 12.33 6.20
CA PHE A 243 -13.16 11.83 5.85
C PHE A 243 -12.63 10.75 6.79
N VAL A 244 -13.40 10.33 7.81
CA VAL A 244 -12.92 9.36 8.81
C VAL A 244 -12.39 8.07 8.18
N GLY A 245 -13.08 7.53 7.17
CA GLY A 245 -12.60 6.34 6.45
C GLY A 245 -11.25 6.57 5.78
N ALA A 246 -11.06 7.72 5.13
CA ALA A 246 -9.80 8.10 4.49
C ALA A 246 -8.68 8.30 5.53
N VAL A 247 -8.99 8.84 6.71
CA VAL A 247 -8.05 9.01 7.83
C VAL A 247 -7.62 7.65 8.38
N ILE A 248 -8.55 6.72 8.59
CA ILE A 248 -8.26 5.35 9.02
C ILE A 248 -7.33 4.66 8.01
N MET A 249 -7.58 4.84 6.72
CA MET A 249 -6.76 4.26 5.67
C MET A 249 -5.36 4.88 5.61
N ALA A 250 -5.25 6.21 5.74
CA ALA A 250 -3.96 6.90 5.82
C ALA A 250 -3.16 6.41 7.02
N LEU A 251 -3.79 6.30 8.19
CA LEU A 251 -3.16 5.79 9.41
C LEU A 251 -2.70 4.33 9.24
N ALA A 252 -3.52 3.48 8.60
CA ALA A 252 -3.14 2.11 8.33
C ALA A 252 -1.87 2.00 7.47
N HIS A 253 -1.76 2.81 6.42
CA HIS A 253 -0.56 2.84 5.57
C HIS A 253 0.67 3.39 6.30
N ILE A 254 0.51 4.45 7.08
CA ILE A 254 1.57 5.03 7.90
C ILE A 254 2.09 3.98 8.90
N ASN A 255 1.19 3.34 9.64
CA ASN A 255 1.56 2.33 10.63
C ASN A 255 2.15 1.06 9.99
N ALA A 256 1.65 0.64 8.84
CA ALA A 256 2.26 -0.44 8.08
C ALA A 256 3.72 -0.10 7.69
N ALA A 257 3.96 1.12 7.23
CA ALA A 257 5.29 1.62 6.86
C ALA A 257 6.25 1.74 8.06
N LEU A 258 5.74 1.95 9.26
CA LEU A 258 6.53 2.12 10.49
C LEU A 258 6.77 0.80 11.24
N TYR A 259 5.75 -0.06 11.35
CA TYR A 259 5.77 -1.17 12.31
C TYR A 259 5.78 -2.56 11.68
N VAL A 260 5.34 -2.70 10.42
CA VAL A 260 5.23 -4.00 9.75
C VAL A 260 6.27 -4.16 8.64
N LEU A 261 6.27 -3.25 7.69
CA LEU A 261 7.12 -3.37 6.50
C LEU A 261 8.63 -3.34 6.79
N PRO A 262 9.15 -2.58 7.79
CA PRO A 262 10.57 -2.67 8.17
C PRO A 262 10.99 -4.07 8.63
N ARG A 263 10.06 -4.81 9.25
CA ARG A 263 10.30 -6.20 9.71
C ARG A 263 10.26 -7.18 8.54
N LEU A 264 9.38 -6.96 7.57
CA LEU A 264 9.22 -7.82 6.40
C LEU A 264 10.30 -7.58 5.33
N LEU A 265 10.63 -6.33 5.04
CA LEU A 265 11.55 -5.93 3.98
C LEU A 265 13.00 -5.75 4.46
N GLY A 266 13.19 -5.44 5.74
CA GLY A 266 14.45 -4.94 6.30
C GLY A 266 14.59 -3.42 6.20
N VAL A 267 15.20 -2.82 7.21
CA VAL A 267 15.30 -1.36 7.37
C VAL A 267 16.13 -0.65 6.29
N LYS A 268 17.00 -1.38 5.59
CA LYS A 268 17.84 -0.84 4.50
C LYS A 268 17.21 -1.02 3.10
N SER A 269 16.03 -1.61 3.01
CA SER A 269 15.35 -1.85 1.73
C SER A 269 15.03 -0.53 1.00
N ASN A 270 15.35 -0.47 -0.28
CA ASN A 270 14.95 0.64 -1.14
C ASN A 270 13.42 0.67 -1.32
N LEU A 271 12.81 -0.50 -1.42
CA LEU A 271 11.36 -0.63 -1.54
C LEU A 271 10.64 -0.07 -0.31
N LEU A 272 11.19 -0.29 0.90
CA LEU A 272 10.67 0.31 2.13
C LEU A 272 10.73 1.84 2.08
N LEU A 273 11.90 2.41 1.77
CA LEU A 273 12.07 3.86 1.71
C LEU A 273 11.17 4.49 0.64
N ARG A 274 11.06 3.86 -0.53
CA ARG A 274 10.13 4.29 -1.59
C ARG A 274 8.69 4.32 -1.08
N PHE A 275 8.26 3.26 -0.39
CA PHE A 275 6.91 3.19 0.16
C PHE A 275 6.67 4.24 1.25
N GLN A 276 7.62 4.45 2.14
CA GLN A 276 7.56 5.48 3.20
C GLN A 276 7.40 6.87 2.60
N LEU A 277 8.22 7.22 1.59
CA LEU A 277 8.17 8.51 0.91
C LEU A 277 6.83 8.71 0.15
N LEU A 278 6.37 7.69 -0.57
CA LEU A 278 5.08 7.74 -1.25
C LEU A 278 3.92 7.88 -0.26
N THR A 279 3.97 7.15 0.85
CA THR A 279 2.97 7.25 1.92
C THR A 279 2.96 8.64 2.52
N ALA A 280 4.13 9.20 2.86
CA ALA A 280 4.23 10.55 3.40
C ALA A 280 3.71 11.61 2.42
N TYR A 281 4.02 11.47 1.13
CA TYR A 281 3.54 12.38 0.09
C TYR A 281 2.02 12.32 -0.06
N HIS A 282 1.45 11.12 -0.26
CA HIS A 282 0.03 10.96 -0.59
C HIS A 282 -0.88 11.12 0.64
N ALA A 283 -0.53 10.51 1.79
CA ALA A 283 -1.25 10.72 3.04
C ALA A 283 -1.22 12.20 3.45
N GLY A 284 -0.06 12.85 3.33
CA GLY A 284 0.06 14.27 3.62
C GLY A 284 -0.88 15.12 2.79
N LYS A 285 -0.96 14.91 1.48
CA LYS A 285 -1.87 15.65 0.61
C LYS A 285 -3.35 15.42 0.95
N THR A 286 -3.71 14.17 1.24
CA THR A 286 -5.08 13.86 1.66
C THR A 286 -5.45 14.52 2.97
N LEU A 287 -4.55 14.45 3.96
CA LEU A 287 -4.77 15.08 5.26
C LEU A 287 -4.79 16.61 5.14
N GLU A 288 -3.95 17.20 4.29
CA GLU A 288 -4.00 18.64 3.95
C GLU A 288 -5.36 19.05 3.38
N ALA A 289 -5.94 18.23 2.50
CA ALA A 289 -7.23 18.50 1.89
C ALA A 289 -8.42 18.25 2.83
N SER A 290 -8.30 17.29 3.76
CA SER A 290 -9.42 16.83 4.59
C SER A 290 -9.42 17.41 6.01
N ILE A 291 -8.26 17.43 6.66
CA ILE A 291 -8.09 17.81 8.08
C ILE A 291 -6.77 18.57 8.32
N PRO A 292 -6.52 19.70 7.62
CA PRO A 292 -5.22 20.38 7.61
C PRO A 292 -4.70 20.75 9.02
N GLN A 293 -5.58 21.01 9.97
CA GLN A 293 -5.23 21.39 11.34
C GLN A 293 -4.62 20.24 12.17
N ILE A 294 -4.63 18.99 11.69
CA ILE A 294 -3.98 17.86 12.38
C ILE A 294 -2.51 17.79 12.01
N LEU A 295 -2.16 18.25 10.81
CA LEU A 295 -0.79 18.12 10.33
C LEU A 295 0.16 19.05 11.08
N PRO A 296 1.34 18.52 11.48
CA PRO A 296 2.38 19.38 12.03
C PRO A 296 2.87 20.36 10.95
N PRO A 297 3.28 21.57 11.32
CA PRO A 297 3.98 22.44 10.39
C PRO A 297 5.27 21.75 9.90
N ILE A 298 5.55 21.85 8.61
CA ILE A 298 6.77 21.32 8.00
C ILE A 298 7.68 22.47 7.59
N SER A 299 8.96 22.36 7.91
CA SER A 299 10.00 23.27 7.47
C SER A 299 10.20 23.19 5.95
N GLU A 300 10.91 24.15 5.36
CA GLU A 300 11.23 24.11 3.92
C GLU A 300 12.11 22.89 3.57
N ALA A 301 13.04 22.51 4.45
CA ALA A 301 13.87 21.32 4.27
C ALA A 301 13.03 20.05 4.26
N GLU A 302 12.10 19.90 5.20
CA GLU A 302 11.17 18.76 5.22
C GLU A 302 10.22 18.77 4.02
N ARG A 303 9.78 19.94 3.57
CA ARG A 303 8.96 20.09 2.37
C ARG A 303 9.69 19.58 1.13
N THR A 304 10.98 19.86 1.02
CA THR A 304 11.83 19.37 -0.08
C THR A 304 11.85 17.84 -0.15
N VAL A 305 11.81 17.15 0.98
CA VAL A 305 11.75 15.68 1.04
C VAL A 305 10.31 15.18 0.86
N LEU A 306 9.38 15.67 1.67
CA LEU A 306 8.03 15.09 1.84
C LEU A 306 7.02 15.52 0.77
N ARG A 307 7.26 16.65 0.07
CA ARG A 307 6.33 17.24 -0.90
C ARG A 307 6.95 17.43 -2.28
N SER A 308 8.19 16.99 -2.49
CA SER A 308 8.84 17.06 -3.79
C SER A 308 8.19 16.12 -4.79
N ARG A 309 7.74 16.69 -5.90
CA ARG A 309 7.21 15.94 -7.03
C ARG A 309 8.29 15.08 -7.71
N GLN A 310 9.56 15.54 -7.66
CA GLN A 310 10.69 14.81 -8.21
C GLN A 310 10.98 13.56 -7.37
N VAL A 311 11.03 13.68 -6.04
CA VAL A 311 11.19 12.55 -5.10
C VAL A 311 10.05 11.56 -5.28
N ARG A 312 8.79 12.03 -5.31
CA ARG A 312 7.63 11.17 -5.55
C ARG A 312 7.76 10.42 -6.88
N ASN A 313 8.16 11.10 -7.94
CA ASN A 313 8.32 10.45 -9.25
C ASN A 313 9.44 9.41 -9.24
N LEU A 314 10.58 9.68 -8.59
CA LEU A 314 11.66 8.72 -8.42
C LEU A 314 11.19 7.48 -7.63
N CYS A 315 10.38 7.68 -6.59
CA CYS A 315 9.85 6.58 -5.78
C CYS A 315 8.75 5.78 -6.50
N ALA A 316 7.96 6.43 -7.34
CA ALA A 316 6.84 5.80 -8.04
C ALA A 316 7.24 5.10 -9.34
N HIS A 317 8.45 5.32 -9.85
CA HIS A 317 8.90 4.76 -11.14
C HIS A 317 10.30 4.17 -11.01
N PHE A 318 10.63 3.18 -11.84
CA PHE A 318 11.96 2.57 -11.85
C PHE A 318 13.01 3.36 -12.65
N GLY A 319 12.60 4.26 -13.52
CA GLY A 319 13.53 5.04 -14.30
C GLY A 319 14.26 6.10 -13.45
N LEU A 320 15.58 6.11 -13.48
CA LEU A 320 16.42 7.09 -12.78
C LEU A 320 16.40 8.48 -13.42
N ARG A 321 15.88 8.60 -14.64
CA ARG A 321 15.72 9.85 -15.40
C ARG A 321 16.99 10.73 -15.37
N GLY A 322 16.83 12.01 -14.99
CA GLY A 322 17.95 12.96 -14.94
C GLY A 322 19.03 12.66 -13.89
N ALA A 323 18.79 11.75 -12.96
CA ALA A 323 19.74 11.33 -11.93
C ALA A 323 20.60 10.11 -12.34
N ALA A 324 20.41 9.57 -13.55
CA ALA A 324 21.04 8.33 -13.99
C ALA A 324 22.57 8.39 -13.94
N GLN A 325 23.20 9.47 -14.41
CA GLN A 325 24.66 9.61 -14.44
C GLN A 325 25.28 9.55 -13.05
N THR A 326 24.67 10.20 -12.05
CA THR A 326 25.15 10.20 -10.66
C THR A 326 24.94 8.83 -10.02
N ALA A 327 23.86 8.14 -10.35
CA ALA A 327 23.52 6.85 -9.81
C ALA A 327 24.41 5.70 -10.32
N MET A 328 24.90 5.78 -11.57
CA MET A 328 25.69 4.71 -12.20
C MET A 328 27.01 4.41 -11.48
N ALA A 329 27.65 5.40 -10.91
CA ALA A 329 28.95 5.27 -10.22
C ALA A 329 28.81 4.98 -8.72
N ALA A 330 27.60 4.92 -8.18
CA ALA A 330 27.38 4.83 -6.75
C ALA A 330 27.12 3.39 -6.28
N GLU A 331 27.63 3.05 -5.10
CA GLU A 331 27.32 1.79 -4.40
C GLU A 331 25.82 1.68 -4.05
N ASP A 332 25.20 2.82 -3.69
CA ASP A 332 23.75 2.97 -3.52
C ASP A 332 23.17 3.89 -4.62
N PRO A 333 22.77 3.34 -5.76
CA PRO A 333 22.25 4.12 -6.88
C PRO A 333 20.97 4.89 -6.55
N PHE A 334 20.09 4.33 -5.71
CA PHE A 334 18.85 4.99 -5.32
C PHE A 334 19.12 6.19 -4.40
N GLY A 335 20.00 6.02 -3.40
CA GLY A 335 20.43 7.12 -2.52
C GLY A 335 21.16 8.23 -3.28
N ALA A 336 22.02 7.88 -4.23
CA ALA A 336 22.70 8.85 -5.08
C ALA A 336 21.72 9.62 -5.98
N ALA A 337 20.68 8.95 -6.51
CA ALA A 337 19.63 9.61 -7.27
C ALA A 337 18.82 10.60 -6.40
N LEU A 338 18.47 10.22 -5.17
CA LEU A 338 17.82 11.11 -4.22
C LEU A 338 18.69 12.34 -3.95
N GLN A 339 19.96 12.13 -3.60
CA GLN A 339 20.90 13.21 -3.31
C GLN A 339 21.08 14.16 -4.51
N SER A 340 21.13 13.62 -5.72
CA SER A 340 21.21 14.43 -6.95
C SER A 340 19.97 15.30 -7.17
N LEU A 341 18.79 14.83 -6.78
CA LEU A 341 17.53 15.54 -7.00
C LEU A 341 17.24 16.64 -5.98
N ILE A 342 17.63 16.44 -4.72
CA ILE A 342 17.23 17.31 -3.60
C ILE A 342 18.39 17.77 -2.72
N SER A 343 19.62 17.39 -3.04
CA SER A 343 20.84 17.73 -2.29
C SER A 343 20.82 17.32 -0.81
N VAL A 344 20.08 16.23 -0.50
CA VAL A 344 19.91 15.66 0.84
C VAL A 344 20.38 14.21 0.81
N SER A 345 21.15 13.78 1.80
CA SER A 345 21.64 12.41 1.88
C SER A 345 20.51 11.42 2.16
N ARG A 346 20.69 10.15 1.78
CA ARG A 346 19.73 9.10 2.06
C ARG A 346 19.37 9.01 3.55
N SER A 347 20.36 9.07 4.44
CA SER A 347 20.14 8.98 5.89
C SER A 347 19.32 10.15 6.44
N GLU A 348 19.51 11.35 5.92
CA GLU A 348 18.70 12.51 6.28
C GLU A 348 17.27 12.37 5.74
N VAL A 349 17.09 11.86 4.51
CA VAL A 349 15.77 11.55 3.95
C VAL A 349 15.04 10.51 4.81
N GLU A 350 15.71 9.42 5.20
CA GLU A 350 15.17 8.39 6.09
C GLU A 350 14.77 8.97 7.46
N ALA A 351 15.59 9.84 8.04
CA ALA A 351 15.29 10.49 9.30
C ALA A 351 14.05 11.40 9.20
N VAL A 352 13.99 12.26 8.19
CA VAL A 352 12.86 13.19 7.96
C VAL A 352 11.56 12.43 7.73
N VAL A 353 11.55 11.42 6.86
CA VAL A 353 10.32 10.68 6.56
C VAL A 353 9.84 9.88 7.76
N ASN A 354 10.73 9.20 8.48
CA ASN A 354 10.36 8.44 9.68
C ASN A 354 9.84 9.36 10.80
N GLN A 355 10.49 10.50 11.04
CA GLN A 355 10.01 11.47 12.02
C GLN A 355 8.61 11.97 11.67
N TRP A 356 8.37 12.34 10.42
CA TRP A 356 7.07 12.82 9.96
C TRP A 356 5.98 11.74 10.11
N LEU A 357 6.26 10.50 9.65
CA LEU A 357 5.32 9.38 9.75
C LEU A 357 4.96 9.07 11.21
N ASN A 358 5.95 9.05 12.13
CA ASN A 358 5.69 8.84 13.56
C ASN A 358 4.82 9.95 14.14
N THR A 359 5.18 11.22 13.89
CA THR A 359 4.41 12.37 14.40
C THR A 359 2.96 12.32 13.92
N VAL A 360 2.73 12.05 12.63
CA VAL A 360 1.36 11.98 12.08
C VAL A 360 0.62 10.76 12.61
N SER A 361 1.28 9.60 12.75
CA SER A 361 0.70 8.42 13.37
C SER A 361 0.17 8.72 14.77
N ASP A 362 0.99 9.35 15.62
CA ASP A 362 0.63 9.69 16.99
C ASP A 362 -0.56 10.65 17.04
N LEU A 363 -0.54 11.69 16.20
CA LEU A 363 -1.63 12.68 16.12
C LEU A 363 -2.95 12.04 15.67
N LEU A 364 -2.92 11.20 14.64
CA LEU A 364 -4.11 10.50 14.15
C LEU A 364 -4.63 9.47 15.15
N THR A 365 -3.71 8.69 15.77
CA THR A 365 -4.06 7.71 16.80
C THR A 365 -4.69 8.39 18.01
N ALA A 366 -4.11 9.49 18.49
CA ALA A 366 -4.67 10.27 19.59
C ALA A 366 -6.04 10.85 19.23
N ARG A 367 -6.28 11.22 17.99
CA ARG A 367 -7.58 11.72 17.52
C ARG A 367 -8.62 10.61 17.46
N LEU A 368 -8.27 9.45 16.92
CA LEU A 368 -9.19 8.32 16.79
C LEU A 368 -9.43 7.60 18.13
N SER A 369 -8.43 7.47 19.01
CA SER A 369 -8.55 6.72 20.26
C SER A 369 -9.45 7.41 21.30
N LYS A 370 -9.52 8.74 21.27
CA LYS A 370 -10.37 9.49 22.20
C LYS A 370 -11.88 9.27 21.98
N SER A 371 -12.29 8.64 20.88
CA SER A 371 -13.69 8.64 20.48
C SER A 371 -14.26 7.36 19.90
N SER A 372 -13.52 6.58 19.11
CA SER A 372 -14.16 5.57 18.27
C SER A 372 -13.71 4.12 18.51
N LEU A 373 -12.47 3.88 18.85
CA LEU A 373 -11.94 2.53 18.95
C LEU A 373 -11.86 2.00 20.38
N ALA A 374 -11.64 2.86 21.38
CA ALA A 374 -11.51 2.46 22.78
C ALA A 374 -12.79 1.85 23.38
N PRO A 375 -14.00 2.42 23.20
CA PRO A 375 -15.23 1.81 23.69
C PRO A 375 -15.55 0.47 23.02
N CYS A 376 -15.24 0.32 21.74
CA CYS A 376 -15.46 -0.93 21.02
C CYS A 376 -14.50 -2.03 21.47
N ARG A 377 -13.22 -1.72 21.77
CA ARG A 377 -12.26 -2.64 22.37
C ARG A 377 -12.71 -3.12 23.76
N ALA A 378 -13.18 -2.21 24.61
CA ALA A 378 -13.65 -2.55 25.95
C ALA A 378 -14.86 -3.48 25.95
N TRP A 379 -15.72 -3.37 24.93
CA TRP A 379 -16.93 -4.20 24.81
C TRP A 379 -16.64 -5.61 24.28
N LEU A 380 -15.66 -5.76 23.39
CA LEU A 380 -15.26 -7.05 22.80
C LEU A 380 -14.22 -7.80 23.63
N GLY A 381 -13.41 -7.12 24.43
CA GLY A 381 -12.41 -7.73 25.32
C GLY A 381 -12.99 -8.46 26.53
N SER A 382 -14.30 -8.38 26.76
CA SER A 382 -15.00 -9.10 27.85
C SER A 382 -15.45 -10.52 27.47
N HIS A 383 -15.16 -10.99 26.24
CA HIS A 383 -15.61 -12.28 25.71
C HIS A 383 -14.49 -13.16 25.09
N SER A 384 -13.21 -12.85 25.37
CA SER A 384 -12.08 -13.73 25.01
C SER A 384 -11.58 -14.54 26.19
#